data_1027367b473521d7e61d15fc3686fcea
#
_entry.id   1027367b473521d7e61d15fc3686fcea
#
_cell.length_a   1.000
_cell.length_b   1.000
_cell.length_c   1.000
_cell.angle_alpha   90.00
_cell.angle_beta   90.00
_cell.angle_gamma   90.00
#
_symmetry.space_group_name_H-M   'P 1'
#
loop_
_entity.id
_entity.type
_entity.pdbx_description
1 polymer ?
#
loop_
_entity_poly.entity_id
_entity_poly.type
_entity_poly.pdbx_seq_one_letter_code
_entity_poly.pdbx_strand_id
1 'polypeptide(L)'
;MSMYRFLKGMYGGLPQAGILANTQLIQLLTANGYQQCTHTHGLFNHITRSISFALVVDDFGVKYVGAEHAGHLLSVLQSKYEVTHNWNGDKFLNIKLDWDYQNGTVDLSMPGYIERALQQFQHPHLARPEHSPHAYIEPQYGAPVQYTAPEDTSTPLTPIEIKTLMKIIGTLLYYARAIDSTMLVALSALASAQAHGTQETAQACITLLNYAATH
;
A
#
# COMPACT_ATOMS: atom_id res chain seq x y z
N MET A 1 -9.13 1.92 18.11
CA MET A 1 -7.94 2.42 17.40
C MET A 1 -8.23 3.83 16.94
N SER A 2 -7.27 4.75 16.99
CA SER A 2 -7.47 6.13 16.56
C SER A 2 -6.41 6.51 15.53
N MET A 3 -6.76 7.40 14.60
CA MET A 3 -5.88 7.82 13.51
C MET A 3 -5.58 9.30 13.63
N TYR A 4 -4.31 9.67 13.47
CA TYR A 4 -3.86 11.06 13.44
C TYR A 4 -3.11 11.33 12.14
N ARG A 5 -3.27 12.52 11.60
CA ARG A 5 -2.57 12.97 10.40
C ARG A 5 -2.05 14.38 10.60
N PHE A 6 -0.80 14.64 10.18
CA PHE A 6 -0.28 15.98 10.09
C PHE A 6 -0.90 16.75 8.93
N LEU A 7 -1.42 17.92 9.21
CA LEU A 7 -1.79 18.90 8.20
C LEU A 7 -0.78 20.04 8.25
N LYS A 8 0.02 20.15 7.21
CA LYS A 8 1.02 21.20 7.03
C LYS A 8 2.15 21.25 8.06
N GLY A 9 3.32 20.97 7.61
CA GLY A 9 4.55 21.33 8.28
C GLY A 9 5.61 21.65 7.26
N MET A 10 6.39 22.56 7.54
CA MET A 10 7.67 23.02 7.04
C MET A 10 8.21 22.47 5.70
N TYR A 11 8.52 23.39 4.77
CA TYR A 11 9.44 23.21 3.64
C TYR A 11 9.04 22.19 2.56
N GLY A 12 7.83 22.27 2.05
CA GLY A 12 7.45 21.53 0.83
C GLY A 12 8.41 21.88 -0.34
N GLY A 13 8.97 20.83 -0.98
CA GLY A 13 9.75 20.98 -2.18
C GLY A 13 11.27 20.77 -2.06
N LEU A 14 11.84 20.69 -0.86
CA LEU A 14 13.27 20.39 -0.68
C LEU A 14 13.48 18.87 -0.48
N PRO A 15 14.49 18.25 -1.11
CA PRO A 15 14.79 16.82 -0.94
C PRO A 15 15.04 16.40 0.53
N GLN A 16 15.60 17.31 1.34
CA GLN A 16 15.91 17.05 2.75
C GLN A 16 14.74 17.35 3.70
N ALA A 17 13.65 17.96 3.23
CA ALA A 17 12.54 18.38 4.08
C ALA A 17 11.92 17.20 4.85
N GLY A 18 11.76 16.06 4.19
CA GLY A 18 11.23 14.83 4.82
C GLY A 18 12.14 14.31 5.95
N ILE A 19 13.46 14.33 5.75
CA ILE A 19 14.44 13.88 6.76
C ILE A 19 14.42 14.81 7.98
N LEU A 20 14.43 16.12 7.75
CA LEU A 20 14.40 17.12 8.82
C LEU A 20 13.08 17.03 9.62
N ALA A 21 11.94 16.93 8.94
CA ALA A 21 10.64 16.79 9.58
C ALA A 21 10.57 15.52 10.42
N ASN A 22 11.02 14.38 9.89
CA ASN A 22 11.07 13.12 10.62
C ASN A 22 11.99 13.20 11.85
N THR A 23 13.19 13.79 11.71
CA THR A 23 14.13 13.97 12.82
C THR A 23 13.51 14.81 13.95
N GLN A 24 12.85 15.92 13.61
CA GLN A 24 12.20 16.77 14.60
C GLN A 24 11.01 16.08 15.28
N LEU A 25 10.25 15.29 14.54
CA LEU A 25 9.16 14.50 15.09
C LEU A 25 9.66 13.44 16.06
N ILE A 26 10.70 12.68 15.69
CA ILE A 26 11.33 11.67 16.56
C ILE A 26 11.86 12.33 17.85
N GLN A 27 12.52 13.49 17.75
CA GLN A 27 12.98 14.24 18.94
C GLN A 27 11.82 14.64 19.85
N LEU A 28 10.72 15.15 19.30
CA LEU A 28 9.52 15.50 20.07
C LEU A 28 8.94 14.27 20.78
N LEU A 29 8.77 13.16 20.06
CA LEU A 29 8.23 11.92 20.59
C LEU A 29 9.13 11.34 21.69
N THR A 30 10.44 11.28 21.46
CA THR A 30 11.42 10.76 22.44
C THR A 30 11.44 11.60 23.72
N ALA A 31 11.41 12.93 23.62
CA ALA A 31 11.34 13.83 24.76
C ALA A 31 10.08 13.63 25.61
N ASN A 32 9.01 13.06 25.04
CA ASN A 32 7.75 12.76 25.72
C ASN A 32 7.55 11.27 26.02
N GLY A 33 8.62 10.46 26.04
CA GLY A 33 8.62 9.07 26.48
C GLY A 33 8.22 8.05 25.43
N TYR A 34 8.10 8.43 24.16
CA TYR A 34 7.88 7.49 23.06
C TYR A 34 9.20 6.98 22.50
N GLN A 35 9.33 5.68 22.36
CA GLN A 35 10.53 5.02 21.83
C GLN A 35 10.22 4.29 20.54
N GLN A 36 11.08 4.47 19.55
CA GLN A 36 11.03 3.74 18.29
C GLN A 36 11.50 2.29 18.48
N CYS A 37 10.79 1.33 17.89
CA CYS A 37 11.21 -0.07 17.93
C CYS A 37 12.49 -0.27 17.13
N THR A 38 13.44 -1.00 17.68
CA THR A 38 14.78 -1.21 17.08
C THR A 38 14.73 -1.87 15.71
N HIS A 39 13.82 -2.83 15.51
CA HIS A 39 13.74 -3.62 14.28
C HIS A 39 12.65 -3.14 13.31
N THR A 40 11.77 -2.23 13.75
CA THR A 40 10.67 -1.71 12.93
C THR A 40 10.56 -0.20 13.14
N HIS A 41 11.28 0.55 12.31
CA HIS A 41 11.46 1.99 12.47
C HIS A 41 10.16 2.81 12.42
N GLY A 42 9.09 2.29 11.81
CA GLY A 42 7.78 2.95 11.82
C GLY A 42 6.92 2.65 13.05
N LEU A 43 7.38 1.79 13.98
CA LEU A 43 6.62 1.40 15.16
C LEU A 43 7.17 2.06 16.42
N PHE A 44 6.27 2.62 17.24
CA PHE A 44 6.60 3.32 18.48
C PHE A 44 5.80 2.79 19.66
N ASN A 45 6.43 2.76 20.84
CA ASN A 45 5.79 2.45 22.11
C ASN A 45 6.12 3.54 23.14
N HIS A 46 5.22 3.75 24.09
CA HIS A 46 5.54 4.62 25.23
C HIS A 46 6.12 3.80 26.38
N ILE A 47 7.12 4.35 27.09
CA ILE A 47 7.86 3.65 28.15
C ILE A 47 7.00 3.24 29.36
N THR A 48 5.94 3.99 29.68
CA THR A 48 5.08 3.74 30.85
C THR A 48 3.60 3.74 30.55
N ARG A 49 3.15 4.19 29.36
CA ARG A 49 1.74 4.26 28.98
C ARG A 49 1.34 3.09 28.09
N SER A 50 0.13 2.59 28.24
CA SER A 50 -0.43 1.53 27.41
C SER A 50 -0.85 2.07 26.03
N ILE A 51 0.13 2.53 25.23
CA ILE A 51 -0.07 3.06 23.90
C ILE A 51 1.09 2.65 22.98
N SER A 52 0.76 2.26 21.77
CA SER A 52 1.69 2.04 20.67
C SER A 52 1.09 2.57 19.37
N PHE A 53 1.92 2.94 18.41
CA PHE A 53 1.44 3.40 17.12
C PHE A 53 2.40 3.05 16.00
N ALA A 54 1.84 2.89 14.81
CA ALA A 54 2.57 2.86 13.55
C ALA A 54 2.56 4.25 12.93
N LEU A 55 3.72 4.71 12.48
CA LEU A 55 3.91 5.97 11.77
C LEU A 55 4.32 5.68 10.33
N VAL A 56 3.54 6.15 9.39
CA VAL A 56 3.84 6.07 7.95
C VAL A 56 3.73 7.46 7.36
N VAL A 57 4.87 8.09 7.10
CA VAL A 57 5.01 9.48 6.65
C VAL A 57 4.38 10.46 7.65
N ASP A 58 3.09 10.79 7.48
CA ASP A 58 2.30 11.73 8.29
C ASP A 58 1.06 11.07 8.94
N ASP A 59 0.81 9.80 8.66
CA ASP A 59 -0.33 9.05 9.20
C ASP A 59 0.08 8.20 10.41
N PHE A 60 -0.69 8.32 11.51
CA PHE A 60 -0.52 7.54 12.73
C PHE A 60 -1.65 6.52 12.89
N GLY A 61 -1.32 5.23 12.96
CA GLY A 61 -2.23 4.17 13.39
C GLY A 61 -2.03 3.86 14.87
N VAL A 62 -2.92 4.32 15.75
CA VAL A 62 -2.71 4.32 17.20
C VAL A 62 -3.52 3.23 17.88
N LYS A 63 -2.85 2.34 18.62
CA LYS A 63 -3.44 1.35 19.53
C LYS A 63 -3.22 1.80 20.97
N TYR A 64 -4.27 1.82 21.78
CA TYR A 64 -4.19 2.24 23.18
C TYR A 64 -5.20 1.51 24.07
N VAL A 65 -4.90 1.51 25.38
CA VAL A 65 -5.83 1.07 26.43
C VAL A 65 -5.95 2.24 27.42
N GLY A 66 -7.16 2.85 27.44
CA GLY A 66 -7.41 4.10 28.17
C GLY A 66 -7.27 5.35 27.29
N ALA A 67 -8.35 6.13 27.20
CA ALA A 67 -8.43 7.30 26.31
C ALA A 67 -7.40 8.39 26.65
N GLU A 68 -7.00 8.47 27.93
CA GLU A 68 -5.99 9.42 28.45
C GLU A 68 -4.62 9.22 27.81
N HIS A 69 -4.27 7.99 27.38
CA HIS A 69 -3.01 7.70 26.72
C HIS A 69 -3.00 8.21 25.27
N ALA A 70 -4.12 8.06 24.57
CA ALA A 70 -4.28 8.62 23.22
C ALA A 70 -4.35 10.16 23.27
N GLY A 71 -5.05 10.72 24.27
CA GLY A 71 -5.08 12.16 24.53
C GLY A 71 -3.70 12.75 24.81
N HIS A 72 -2.85 12.02 25.53
CA HIS A 72 -1.46 12.44 25.75
C HIS A 72 -0.68 12.53 24.44
N LEU A 73 -0.75 11.51 23.56
CA LEU A 73 -0.08 11.56 22.26
C LEU A 73 -0.60 12.74 21.44
N LEU A 74 -1.93 12.93 21.40
CA LEU A 74 -2.53 14.03 20.67
C LEU A 74 -2.02 15.40 21.18
N SER A 75 -1.96 15.63 22.50
CA SER A 75 -1.47 16.87 23.07
C SER A 75 0.02 17.12 22.78
N VAL A 76 0.85 16.07 22.81
CA VAL A 76 2.26 16.13 22.43
C VAL A 76 2.41 16.57 20.97
N LEU A 77 1.65 15.96 20.04
CA LEU A 77 1.71 16.32 18.63
C LEU A 77 1.18 17.75 18.38
N GLN A 78 0.06 18.12 19.00
CA GLN A 78 -0.54 19.46 18.88
C GLN A 78 0.32 20.59 19.47
N SER A 79 1.28 20.28 20.33
CA SER A 79 2.22 21.28 20.84
C SER A 79 3.11 21.87 19.73
N LYS A 80 3.27 21.20 18.61
CA LYS A 80 4.16 21.60 17.53
C LYS A 80 3.53 21.54 16.13
N TYR A 81 2.46 20.77 15.95
CA TYR A 81 1.86 20.49 14.65
C TYR A 81 0.35 20.71 14.68
N GLU A 82 -0.21 21.07 13.52
CA GLU A 82 -1.64 20.98 13.29
C GLU A 82 -2.00 19.53 13.02
N VAL A 83 -2.91 18.93 13.81
CA VAL A 83 -3.22 17.50 13.76
C VAL A 83 -4.72 17.30 13.64
N THR A 84 -5.13 16.55 12.62
CA THR A 84 -6.49 15.97 12.56
C THR A 84 -6.50 14.61 13.21
N HIS A 85 -7.63 14.20 13.76
CA HIS A 85 -7.77 12.91 14.41
C HIS A 85 -9.12 12.27 14.09
N ASN A 86 -9.12 10.94 14.08
CA ASN A 86 -10.31 10.11 13.92
C ASN A 86 -10.34 9.07 15.03
N TRP A 87 -11.23 9.26 16.01
CA TRP A 87 -11.36 8.38 17.16
C TRP A 87 -11.96 7.02 16.82
N ASN A 88 -12.74 6.90 15.76
CA ASN A 88 -13.31 5.63 15.34
C ASN A 88 -12.26 4.70 14.73
N GLY A 89 -11.16 5.27 14.20
CA GLY A 89 -10.11 4.51 13.57
C GLY A 89 -10.57 3.73 12.33
N ASP A 90 -11.54 4.29 11.61
CA ASP A 90 -12.20 3.65 10.46
C ASP A 90 -11.44 3.82 9.15
N LYS A 91 -10.32 4.59 9.15
CA LYS A 91 -9.50 4.80 7.96
C LYS A 91 -8.03 4.98 8.31
N PHE A 92 -7.14 4.23 7.65
CA PHE A 92 -5.68 4.36 7.76
C PHE A 92 -5.03 4.14 6.39
N LEU A 93 -4.13 5.02 5.98
CA LEU A 93 -3.43 4.95 4.69
C LEU A 93 -4.38 4.76 3.50
N ASN A 94 -5.52 5.42 3.52
CA ASN A 94 -6.57 5.29 2.51
C ASN A 94 -7.31 3.93 2.49
N ILE A 95 -7.02 3.03 3.43
CA ILE A 95 -7.72 1.77 3.67
C ILE A 95 -8.86 2.04 4.63
N LYS A 96 -10.08 1.61 4.29
CA LYS A 96 -11.20 1.57 5.22
C LYS A 96 -11.03 0.38 6.16
N LEU A 97 -11.27 0.61 7.44
CA LEU A 97 -11.18 -0.38 8.50
C LEU A 97 -12.56 -0.54 9.15
N ASP A 98 -13.19 -1.69 8.98
CA ASP A 98 -14.46 -2.04 9.61
C ASP A 98 -14.19 -2.99 10.78
N TRP A 99 -14.32 -2.45 12.00
CA TRP A 99 -13.98 -3.15 13.23
C TRP A 99 -15.18 -3.94 13.79
N ASP A 100 -15.02 -5.24 13.95
CA ASP A 100 -15.91 -6.06 14.75
C ASP A 100 -15.22 -6.45 16.06
N TYR A 101 -15.44 -5.64 17.08
CA TYR A 101 -14.85 -5.85 18.40
C TYR A 101 -15.45 -7.06 19.15
N GLN A 102 -16.65 -7.52 18.76
CA GLN A 102 -17.29 -8.70 19.39
C GLN A 102 -16.60 -9.99 18.94
N ASN A 103 -16.30 -10.08 17.65
CA ASN A 103 -15.61 -11.24 17.07
C ASN A 103 -14.08 -11.05 17.01
N GLY A 104 -13.57 -9.87 17.34
CA GLY A 104 -12.13 -9.57 17.33
C GLY A 104 -11.54 -9.52 15.92
N THR A 105 -12.35 -9.15 14.92
CA THR A 105 -11.94 -9.05 13.50
C THR A 105 -11.93 -7.61 13.01
N VAL A 106 -11.25 -7.38 11.90
CA VAL A 106 -11.29 -6.13 11.13
C VAL A 106 -11.33 -6.45 9.64
N ASP A 107 -12.30 -5.87 8.94
CA ASP A 107 -12.38 -5.96 7.49
C ASP A 107 -11.69 -4.77 6.85
N LEU A 108 -10.80 -5.06 5.89
CA LEU A 108 -10.03 -4.07 5.15
C LEU A 108 -10.63 -3.89 3.76
N SER A 109 -10.85 -2.65 3.34
CA SER A 109 -11.35 -2.36 2.00
C SER A 109 -10.83 -1.03 1.46
N MET A 110 -10.84 -0.89 0.14
CA MET A 110 -10.53 0.35 -0.59
C MET A 110 -11.62 0.67 -1.62
N PRO A 111 -12.81 1.10 -1.17
CA PRO A 111 -13.95 1.34 -2.08
C PRO A 111 -13.58 2.29 -3.22
N GLY A 112 -13.92 1.91 -4.45
CA GLY A 112 -13.68 2.70 -5.65
C GLY A 112 -12.21 2.81 -6.06
N TYR A 113 -11.29 2.06 -5.43
CA TYR A 113 -9.86 2.13 -5.80
C TYR A 113 -9.62 1.54 -7.19
N ILE A 114 -10.11 0.34 -7.41
CA ILE A 114 -9.98 -0.36 -8.70
C ILE A 114 -10.70 0.38 -9.81
N GLU A 115 -11.92 0.86 -9.57
CA GLU A 115 -12.68 1.61 -10.57
C GLU A 115 -11.93 2.87 -11.03
N ARG A 116 -11.34 3.62 -10.10
CA ARG A 116 -10.52 4.79 -10.44
C ARG A 116 -9.25 4.41 -11.18
N ALA A 117 -8.60 3.30 -10.83
CA ALA A 117 -7.43 2.80 -11.53
C ALA A 117 -7.76 2.40 -12.98
N LEU A 118 -8.85 1.66 -13.19
CA LEU A 118 -9.30 1.26 -14.52
C LEU A 118 -9.66 2.47 -15.39
N GLN A 119 -10.35 3.47 -14.82
CA GLN A 119 -10.64 4.74 -15.51
C GLN A 119 -9.36 5.50 -15.87
N GLN A 120 -8.40 5.60 -14.95
CA GLN A 120 -7.12 6.27 -15.18
C GLN A 120 -6.34 5.64 -16.35
N PHE A 121 -6.38 4.32 -16.46
CA PHE A 121 -5.70 3.58 -17.53
C PHE A 121 -6.57 3.34 -18.75
N GLN A 122 -7.76 3.93 -18.77
CA GLN A 122 -8.73 3.81 -19.89
C GLN A 122 -9.01 2.35 -20.25
N HIS A 123 -9.03 1.48 -19.23
CA HIS A 123 -9.29 0.06 -19.43
C HIS A 123 -10.75 -0.15 -19.85
N PRO A 124 -11.03 -0.89 -20.95
CA PRO A 124 -12.38 -1.07 -21.45
C PRO A 124 -13.23 -1.92 -20.49
N HIS A 125 -14.53 -1.72 -20.52
CA HIS A 125 -15.46 -2.58 -19.80
C HIS A 125 -15.40 -4.00 -20.38
N LEU A 126 -15.32 -5.01 -19.50
CA LEU A 126 -15.20 -6.40 -19.92
C LEU A 126 -16.51 -6.96 -20.45
N ALA A 127 -16.43 -7.67 -21.58
CA ALA A 127 -17.56 -8.46 -22.10
C ALA A 127 -17.71 -9.81 -21.36
N ARG A 128 -16.63 -10.30 -20.75
CA ARG A 128 -16.58 -11.57 -19.99
C ARG A 128 -15.71 -11.40 -18.74
N PRO A 129 -16.09 -12.00 -17.59
CA PRO A 129 -15.29 -11.95 -16.40
C PRO A 129 -13.96 -12.72 -16.58
N GLU A 130 -12.90 -12.22 -15.97
CA GLU A 130 -11.59 -12.88 -15.85
C GLU A 130 -11.39 -13.33 -14.41
N HIS A 131 -11.20 -14.63 -14.20
CA HIS A 131 -11.09 -15.19 -12.84
C HIS A 131 -9.67 -15.61 -12.46
N SER A 132 -8.68 -15.37 -13.33
CA SER A 132 -7.27 -15.60 -13.05
C SER A 132 -6.46 -14.33 -13.30
N PRO A 133 -5.60 -13.89 -12.35
CA PRO A 133 -4.75 -12.71 -12.54
C PRO A 133 -3.61 -12.93 -13.54
N HIS A 134 -3.39 -14.17 -13.99
CA HIS A 134 -2.39 -14.53 -15.00
C HIS A 134 -2.90 -15.70 -15.84
N ALA A 135 -2.37 -15.82 -17.07
CA ALA A 135 -2.70 -16.93 -17.94
C ALA A 135 -2.27 -18.28 -17.34
N TYR A 136 -3.10 -19.29 -17.51
CA TYR A 136 -2.75 -20.66 -17.15
C TYR A 136 -1.73 -21.21 -18.15
N ILE A 137 -0.60 -21.72 -17.65
CA ILE A 137 0.40 -22.43 -18.45
C ILE A 137 0.28 -23.91 -18.10
N GLU A 138 -0.09 -24.72 -19.09
CA GLU A 138 -0.24 -26.15 -18.91
C GLU A 138 1.11 -26.80 -18.61
N PRO A 139 1.25 -27.57 -17.50
CA PRO A 139 2.51 -28.25 -17.19
C PRO A 139 2.78 -29.35 -18.20
N GLN A 140 4.00 -29.36 -18.76
CA GLN A 140 4.47 -30.44 -19.63
C GLN A 140 5.00 -31.60 -18.81
N TYR A 141 4.23 -32.66 -18.66
CA TYR A 141 4.64 -33.85 -17.93
C TYR A 141 5.79 -34.58 -18.67
N GLY A 142 6.83 -34.96 -17.93
CA GLY A 142 7.99 -35.67 -18.45
C GLY A 142 9.08 -34.80 -19.08
N ALA A 143 8.91 -33.46 -19.08
CA ALA A 143 9.98 -32.57 -19.52
C ALA A 143 11.12 -32.53 -18.48
N PRO A 144 12.41 -32.49 -18.93
CA PRO A 144 13.57 -32.44 -18.03
C PRO A 144 13.58 -31.18 -17.15
N VAL A 145 12.99 -30.08 -17.63
CA VAL A 145 12.78 -28.85 -16.89
C VAL A 145 11.29 -28.51 -16.98
N GLN A 146 10.59 -28.68 -15.86
CA GLN A 146 9.20 -28.24 -15.73
C GLN A 146 9.24 -26.73 -15.42
N TYR A 147 8.33 -25.97 -16.04
CA TYR A 147 8.16 -24.53 -15.82
C TYR A 147 9.11 -23.56 -16.56
N THR A 148 9.83 -23.99 -17.58
CA THR A 148 10.42 -23.03 -18.52
C THR A 148 9.31 -22.45 -19.39
N ALA A 149 8.96 -21.20 -19.15
CA ALA A 149 8.13 -20.46 -20.10
C ALA A 149 8.85 -20.44 -21.46
N PRO A 150 8.12 -20.57 -22.58
CA PRO A 150 8.71 -20.36 -23.91
C PRO A 150 9.44 -19.01 -23.95
N GLU A 151 10.52 -18.94 -24.74
CA GLU A 151 11.24 -17.66 -24.92
C GLU A 151 10.30 -16.65 -25.58
N ASP A 152 10.13 -15.49 -24.94
CA ASP A 152 9.31 -14.41 -25.47
C ASP A 152 10.05 -13.72 -26.62
N THR A 153 9.57 -13.97 -27.84
CA THR A 153 10.09 -13.36 -29.07
C THR A 153 9.21 -12.22 -29.60
N SER A 154 8.23 -11.78 -28.81
CA SER A 154 7.31 -10.71 -29.21
C SER A 154 8.01 -9.34 -29.26
N THR A 155 7.40 -8.40 -29.97
CA THR A 155 7.98 -7.08 -30.19
C THR A 155 8.17 -6.32 -28.87
N PRO A 156 9.34 -5.70 -28.65
CA PRO A 156 9.58 -4.86 -27.48
C PRO A 156 8.60 -3.66 -27.40
N LEU A 157 8.22 -3.30 -26.19
CA LEU A 157 7.40 -2.12 -25.91
C LEU A 157 8.20 -0.83 -26.14
N THR A 158 7.50 0.21 -26.56
CA THR A 158 8.06 1.57 -26.60
C THR A 158 8.31 2.13 -25.20
N PRO A 159 9.18 3.12 -25.02
CA PRO A 159 9.42 3.76 -23.72
C PRO A 159 8.14 4.34 -23.05
N ILE A 160 7.16 4.75 -23.85
CA ILE A 160 5.88 5.27 -23.36
C ILE A 160 5.03 4.13 -22.79
N GLU A 161 4.95 3.00 -23.50
CA GLU A 161 4.23 1.80 -23.05
C GLU A 161 4.86 1.21 -21.79
N ILE A 162 6.20 1.12 -21.73
CA ILE A 162 6.93 0.69 -20.53
C ILE A 162 6.56 1.59 -19.32
N LYS A 163 6.56 2.90 -19.52
CA LYS A 163 6.20 3.84 -18.46
C LYS A 163 4.74 3.67 -17.99
N THR A 164 3.85 3.35 -18.91
CA THR A 164 2.44 3.05 -18.59
C THR A 164 2.33 1.74 -17.81
N LEU A 165 3.01 0.69 -18.26
CA LEU A 165 3.10 -0.60 -17.56
C LEU A 165 3.60 -0.43 -16.13
N MET A 166 4.69 0.32 -15.93
CA MET A 166 5.24 0.62 -14.59
C MET A 166 4.22 1.34 -13.68
N LYS A 167 3.42 2.26 -14.24
CA LYS A 167 2.37 2.96 -13.48
C LYS A 167 1.25 2.00 -13.07
N ILE A 168 0.81 1.12 -13.97
CA ILE A 168 -0.22 0.11 -13.67
C ILE A 168 0.27 -0.81 -12.55
N ILE A 169 1.47 -1.36 -12.68
CA ILE A 169 2.09 -2.23 -11.68
C ILE A 169 2.15 -1.53 -10.32
N GLY A 170 2.66 -0.30 -10.26
CA GLY A 170 2.76 0.45 -9.01
C GLY A 170 1.40 0.71 -8.36
N THR A 171 0.38 1.05 -9.16
CA THR A 171 -0.98 1.28 -8.67
C THR A 171 -1.58 -0.01 -8.10
N LEU A 172 -1.56 -1.10 -8.87
CA LEU A 172 -2.17 -2.36 -8.43
C LEU A 172 -1.38 -3.03 -7.31
N LEU A 173 -0.05 -2.86 -7.22
CA LEU A 173 0.77 -3.41 -6.15
C LEU A 173 0.37 -2.88 -4.77
N TYR A 174 -0.01 -1.60 -4.68
CA TYR A 174 -0.50 -1.03 -3.43
C TYR A 174 -1.80 -1.71 -2.98
N TYR A 175 -2.76 -1.88 -3.88
CA TYR A 175 -4.02 -2.58 -3.62
C TYR A 175 -3.79 -4.06 -3.26
N ALA A 176 -2.96 -4.75 -4.04
CA ALA A 176 -2.67 -6.16 -3.85
C ALA A 176 -2.02 -6.46 -2.49
N ARG A 177 -1.15 -5.57 -2.00
CA ARG A 177 -0.52 -5.74 -0.68
C ARG A 177 -1.46 -5.50 0.48
N ALA A 178 -2.47 -4.69 0.29
CA ALA A 178 -3.36 -4.28 1.37
C ALA A 178 -4.67 -5.06 1.39
N ILE A 179 -5.22 -5.43 0.21
CA ILE A 179 -6.59 -5.94 0.06
C ILE A 179 -6.60 -7.32 -0.62
N ASP A 180 -6.05 -7.43 -1.83
CA ASP A 180 -6.16 -8.66 -2.63
C ASP A 180 -4.78 -9.25 -2.97
N SER A 181 -4.27 -10.10 -2.10
CA SER A 181 -2.97 -10.75 -2.26
C SER A 181 -2.91 -11.75 -3.43
N THR A 182 -4.04 -12.15 -4.01
CA THR A 182 -4.08 -13.09 -5.15
C THR A 182 -3.39 -12.52 -6.38
N MET A 183 -3.34 -11.19 -6.51
CA MET A 183 -2.68 -10.47 -7.61
C MET A 183 -1.14 -10.45 -7.49
N LEU A 184 -0.56 -10.77 -6.32
CA LEU A 184 0.87 -10.52 -6.06
C LEU A 184 1.81 -11.33 -6.96
N VAL A 185 1.45 -12.57 -7.32
CA VAL A 185 2.27 -13.41 -8.19
C VAL A 185 2.35 -12.80 -9.60
N ALA A 186 1.21 -12.42 -10.17
CA ALA A 186 1.14 -11.78 -11.48
C ALA A 186 1.90 -10.44 -11.48
N LEU A 187 1.71 -9.62 -10.44
CA LEU A 187 2.42 -8.35 -10.28
C LEU A 187 3.93 -8.52 -10.14
N SER A 188 4.39 -9.56 -9.43
CA SER A 188 5.81 -9.86 -9.30
C SER A 188 6.44 -10.23 -10.65
N ALA A 189 5.76 -11.06 -11.45
CA ALA A 189 6.21 -11.43 -12.78
C ALA A 189 6.29 -10.20 -13.71
N LEU A 190 5.23 -9.38 -13.74
CA LEU A 190 5.21 -8.14 -14.52
C LEU A 190 6.29 -7.13 -14.07
N ALA A 191 6.49 -6.98 -12.76
CA ALA A 191 7.53 -6.10 -12.22
C ALA A 191 8.94 -6.55 -12.60
N SER A 192 9.19 -7.86 -12.69
CA SER A 192 10.47 -8.41 -13.14
C SER A 192 10.71 -8.18 -14.63
N ALA A 193 9.66 -8.24 -15.45
CA ALA A 193 9.74 -8.07 -16.90
C ALA A 193 9.70 -6.59 -17.37
N GLN A 194 9.21 -5.66 -16.53
CA GLN A 194 8.87 -4.30 -16.95
C GLN A 194 10.01 -3.50 -17.61
N ALA A 195 11.27 -3.74 -17.22
CA ALA A 195 12.41 -2.99 -17.77
C ALA A 195 12.68 -3.32 -19.27
N HIS A 196 12.32 -4.53 -19.69
CA HIS A 196 12.47 -5.06 -21.03
C HIS A 196 11.14 -5.63 -21.55
N GLY A 197 10.04 -4.95 -21.21
CA GLY A 197 8.68 -5.38 -21.53
C GLY A 197 8.44 -5.52 -23.03
N THR A 198 7.65 -6.50 -23.38
CA THR A 198 7.25 -6.89 -24.73
C THR A 198 5.75 -6.83 -24.89
N GLN A 199 5.23 -7.09 -26.09
CA GLN A 199 3.79 -7.18 -26.33
C GLN A 199 3.14 -8.32 -25.51
N GLU A 200 3.85 -9.42 -25.25
CA GLU A 200 3.39 -10.47 -24.35
C GLU A 200 3.27 -9.97 -22.90
N THR A 201 4.26 -9.17 -22.42
CA THR A 201 4.18 -8.51 -21.12
C THR A 201 2.97 -7.56 -21.03
N ALA A 202 2.68 -6.82 -22.09
CA ALA A 202 1.50 -5.94 -22.15
C ALA A 202 0.20 -6.75 -22.09
N GLN A 203 0.13 -7.87 -22.80
CA GLN A 203 -1.04 -8.75 -22.77
C GLN A 203 -1.26 -9.38 -21.39
N ALA A 204 -0.19 -9.79 -20.70
CA ALA A 204 -0.27 -10.27 -19.32
C ALA A 204 -0.77 -9.16 -18.36
N CYS A 205 -0.37 -7.92 -18.58
CA CYS A 205 -0.88 -6.77 -17.84
C CYS A 205 -2.38 -6.53 -18.09
N ILE A 206 -2.85 -6.69 -19.33
CA ILE A 206 -4.28 -6.61 -19.67
C ILE A 206 -5.07 -7.70 -18.93
N THR A 207 -4.58 -8.93 -18.91
CA THR A 207 -5.20 -10.04 -18.16
C THR A 207 -5.34 -9.69 -16.66
N LEU A 208 -4.31 -9.10 -16.05
CA LEU A 208 -4.37 -8.65 -14.66
C LEU A 208 -5.39 -7.52 -14.45
N LEU A 209 -5.49 -6.57 -15.39
CA LEU A 209 -6.50 -5.50 -15.32
C LEU A 209 -7.92 -6.07 -15.50
N ASN A 210 -8.10 -7.06 -16.36
CA ASN A 210 -9.37 -7.78 -16.53
C ASN A 210 -9.77 -8.49 -15.22
N TYR A 211 -8.82 -9.16 -14.58
CA TYR A 211 -9.05 -9.77 -13.27
C TYR A 211 -9.48 -8.73 -12.23
N ALA A 212 -8.75 -7.63 -12.12
CA ALA A 212 -9.07 -6.54 -11.20
C ALA A 212 -10.44 -5.88 -11.49
N ALA A 213 -10.89 -5.88 -12.75
CA ALA A 213 -12.20 -5.36 -13.14
C ALA A 213 -13.35 -6.34 -12.81
N THR A 214 -13.03 -7.61 -12.58
CA THR A 214 -14.00 -8.67 -12.27
C THR A 214 -14.24 -8.82 -10.78
N HIS A 215 -13.23 -8.56 -9.95
CA HIS A 215 -13.19 -8.77 -8.50
C HIS A 215 -13.02 -7.48 -7.73
#